data_de6e3d3eed4d8f74c99d767202b4820c
#
_entry.id   de6e3d3eed4d8f74c99d767202b4820c
#
_cell.length_a   1.000
_cell.length_b   1.000
_cell.length_c   1.000
_cell.angle_alpha   90.00
_cell.angle_beta   90.00
_cell.angle_gamma   90.00
#
_symmetry.space_group_name_H-M   'P 1'
#
loop_
_entity.id
_entity.type
_entity.pdbx_description
1 polymer ?
#
loop_
_entity_poly.entity_id
_entity_poly.type
_entity_poly.pdbx_seq_one_letter_code
_entity_poly.pdbx_strand_id
1 'polypeptide(L)'
;MRIVLRLLGLLLLVVVVFVAMLALGIRGNHLPMDDPPGSFVRLNTYLNTHVAETIEGSPFPELRPRSYTLPADALFAKVKEAIARLPRWEIVESKDDTRQLHAVVTSGLFRFKDDVTVSVVPQPGGKPQVTMRAVSRVGKGDLGTNTRHVMDLYDALEQVGAHGEVERMSSR
;
A
#
# COMPACT_ATOMS: atom_id res chain seq x y z
N MET A 1 45.51 19.03 -1.78
CA MET A 1 44.36 19.93 -1.82
C MET A 1 43.40 19.59 -3.00
N ARG A 2 43.84 19.56 -4.27
CA ARG A 2 42.96 19.27 -5.43
C ARG A 2 42.28 17.90 -5.42
N ILE A 3 42.95 16.83 -4.97
CA ILE A 3 42.39 15.48 -4.89
C ILE A 3 41.27 15.41 -3.81
N VAL A 4 41.52 16.02 -2.65
CA VAL A 4 40.52 16.08 -1.56
C VAL A 4 39.25 16.80 -2.02
N LEU A 5 39.38 17.93 -2.71
CA LEU A 5 38.24 18.68 -3.29
C LEU A 5 37.47 17.86 -4.34
N ARG A 6 38.16 17.08 -5.18
CA ARG A 6 37.51 16.18 -6.15
C ARG A 6 36.74 15.04 -5.44
N LEU A 7 37.32 14.43 -4.40
CA LEU A 7 36.65 13.40 -3.64
C LEU A 7 35.42 13.93 -2.88
N LEU A 8 35.52 15.12 -2.29
CA LEU A 8 34.37 15.79 -1.65
C LEU A 8 33.28 16.12 -2.67
N GLY A 9 33.65 16.61 -3.86
CA GLY A 9 32.69 16.87 -4.95
C GLY A 9 32.00 15.61 -5.44
N LEU A 10 32.73 14.49 -5.58
CA LEU A 10 32.16 13.21 -5.96
C LEU A 10 31.20 12.68 -4.87
N LEU A 11 31.60 12.76 -3.60
CA LEU A 11 30.74 12.36 -2.48
C LEU A 11 29.44 13.17 -2.46
N LEU A 12 29.55 14.50 -2.61
CA LEU A 12 28.37 15.37 -2.66
C LEU A 12 27.46 14.99 -3.83
N LEU A 13 28.02 14.74 -5.03
CA LEU A 13 27.24 14.30 -6.19
C LEU A 13 26.49 12.99 -5.89
N VAL A 14 27.16 12.00 -5.30
CA VAL A 14 26.53 10.71 -4.94
C VAL A 14 25.38 10.95 -3.96
N VAL A 15 25.55 11.79 -2.94
CA VAL A 15 24.50 12.11 -1.96
C VAL A 15 23.32 12.80 -2.67
N VAL A 16 23.58 13.78 -3.54
CA VAL A 16 22.51 14.48 -4.28
C VAL A 16 21.73 13.52 -5.16
N VAL A 17 22.41 12.65 -5.91
CA VAL A 17 21.77 11.64 -6.76
C VAL A 17 20.93 10.69 -5.91
N PHE A 18 21.45 10.22 -4.79
CA PHE A 18 20.72 9.34 -3.87
C PHE A 18 19.43 9.99 -3.32
N VAL A 19 19.55 11.24 -2.84
CA VAL A 19 18.38 12.00 -2.34
C VAL A 19 17.35 12.22 -3.46
N ALA A 20 17.81 12.54 -4.67
CA ALA A 20 16.92 12.69 -5.82
C ALA A 20 16.19 11.38 -6.17
N MET A 21 16.88 10.24 -6.12
CA MET A 21 16.26 8.92 -6.35
C MET A 21 15.21 8.60 -5.30
N LEU A 22 15.47 8.86 -4.01
CA LEU A 22 14.49 8.68 -2.94
C LEU A 22 13.26 9.57 -3.14
N ALA A 23 13.47 10.84 -3.45
CA ALA A 23 12.39 11.79 -3.69
C ALA A 23 11.53 11.38 -4.91
N LEU A 24 12.14 10.92 -5.98
CA LEU A 24 11.45 10.40 -7.15
C LEU A 24 10.66 9.12 -6.84
N GLY A 25 11.21 8.22 -6.01
CA GLY A 25 10.52 7.00 -5.58
C GLY A 25 9.26 7.31 -4.78
N ILE A 26 9.36 8.18 -3.78
CA ILE A 26 8.20 8.60 -2.96
C ILE A 26 7.17 9.35 -3.82
N ARG A 27 7.62 10.27 -4.68
CA ARG A 27 6.72 11.05 -5.55
C ARG A 27 6.02 10.16 -6.58
N GLY A 28 6.71 9.14 -7.09
CA GLY A 28 6.15 8.17 -8.05
C GLY A 28 5.03 7.31 -7.47
N ASN A 29 4.99 7.14 -6.15
CA ASN A 29 3.92 6.41 -5.46
C ASN A 29 2.65 7.26 -5.23
N HIS A 30 2.65 8.55 -5.56
CA HIS A 30 1.49 9.45 -5.40
C HIS A 30 0.81 9.35 -4.03
N LEU A 31 1.61 9.31 -2.96
CA LEU A 31 1.13 9.16 -1.59
C LEU A 31 0.60 10.48 -1.04
N PRO A 32 -0.41 10.47 -0.16
CA PRO A 32 -0.99 11.66 0.45
C PRO A 32 -0.08 12.22 1.55
N MET A 33 1.05 12.83 1.17
CA MET A 33 2.11 13.23 2.10
C MET A 33 1.66 14.31 3.11
N ASP A 34 0.68 15.14 2.75
CA ASP A 34 0.21 16.26 3.58
C ASP A 34 -0.92 15.86 4.53
N ASP A 35 -1.51 14.66 4.34
CA ASP A 35 -2.57 14.13 5.19
C ASP A 35 -2.02 13.65 6.55
N PRO A 36 -2.90 13.48 7.58
CA PRO A 36 -2.49 12.86 8.83
C PRO A 36 -1.74 11.53 8.61
N PRO A 37 -0.70 11.24 9.41
CA PRO A 37 -0.18 11.98 10.56
C PRO A 37 0.84 13.07 10.21
N GLY A 38 0.95 13.48 8.97
CA GLY A 38 1.82 14.54 8.45
C GLY A 38 3.11 14.01 7.81
N SER A 39 3.70 14.86 6.96
CA SER A 39 4.80 14.52 6.04
C SER A 39 6.01 13.90 6.72
N PHE A 40 6.39 14.40 7.90
CA PHE A 40 7.57 13.89 8.62
C PHE A 40 7.37 12.44 9.10
N VAL A 41 6.22 12.17 9.72
CA VAL A 41 5.88 10.81 10.20
C VAL A 41 5.77 9.85 9.02
N ARG A 42 5.12 10.28 7.93
CA ARG A 42 4.99 9.50 6.70
C ARG A 42 6.34 9.14 6.11
N LEU A 43 7.20 10.14 5.92
CA LEU A 43 8.54 9.94 5.39
C LEU A 43 9.35 8.96 6.26
N ASN A 44 9.35 9.16 7.57
CA ASN A 44 10.04 8.26 8.50
C ASN A 44 9.51 6.83 8.41
N THR A 45 8.19 6.64 8.33
CA THR A 45 7.57 5.32 8.17
C THR A 45 8.02 4.67 6.86
N TYR A 46 7.89 5.36 5.72
CA TYR A 46 8.22 4.80 4.40
C TYR A 46 9.71 4.48 4.20
N LEU A 47 10.59 5.15 4.94
CA LEU A 47 12.03 4.84 4.95
C LEU A 47 12.40 3.65 5.85
N ASN A 48 11.56 3.33 6.85
CA ASN A 48 11.91 2.38 7.91
C ASN A 48 10.98 1.16 8.01
N THR A 49 9.91 1.11 7.21
CA THR A 49 9.04 -0.07 7.12
C THR A 49 8.86 -0.53 5.68
N HIS A 50 8.70 -1.82 5.53
CA HIS A 50 8.37 -2.49 4.27
C HIS A 50 7.04 -3.24 4.37
N VAL A 51 6.21 -2.84 5.34
CA VAL A 51 4.88 -3.42 5.60
C VAL A 51 3.86 -2.31 5.62
N ALA A 52 2.75 -2.50 4.89
CA ALA A 52 1.52 -1.74 5.06
C ALA A 52 0.39 -2.70 5.40
N GLU A 53 -0.35 -2.38 6.45
CA GLU A 53 -1.47 -3.18 6.92
C GLU A 53 -2.65 -2.28 7.26
N THR A 54 -3.86 -2.73 6.89
CA THR A 54 -5.07 -2.02 7.25
C THR A 54 -5.45 -2.33 8.68
N ILE A 55 -5.51 -1.30 9.52
CA ILE A 55 -5.79 -1.41 10.95
C ILE A 55 -6.86 -0.38 11.31
N GLU A 56 -7.85 -0.80 12.11
CA GLU A 56 -8.84 0.11 12.68
C GLU A 56 -8.16 1.23 13.48
N GLY A 57 -8.60 2.47 13.25
CA GLY A 57 -8.01 3.63 13.92
C GLY A 57 -6.59 3.97 13.46
N SER A 58 -6.10 3.40 12.35
CA SER A 58 -4.79 3.76 11.80
C SER A 58 -4.61 5.27 11.71
N PRO A 59 -3.45 5.82 12.12
CA PRO A 59 -3.14 7.24 11.92
C PRO A 59 -3.05 7.63 10.45
N PHE A 60 -2.85 6.64 9.56
CA PHE A 60 -2.88 6.78 8.11
C PHE A 60 -4.30 6.49 7.61
N PRO A 61 -5.09 7.47 7.16
CA PRO A 61 -6.48 7.25 6.73
C PRO A 61 -6.62 6.21 5.64
N GLU A 62 -5.69 6.15 4.70
CA GLU A 62 -5.65 5.19 3.61
C GLU A 62 -5.40 3.74 4.06
N LEU A 63 -4.86 3.55 5.26
CA LEU A 63 -4.63 2.24 5.89
C LEU A 63 -5.72 1.87 6.91
N ARG A 64 -6.93 2.41 6.75
CA ARG A 64 -8.09 1.96 7.52
C ARG A 64 -8.90 0.97 6.70
N PRO A 65 -9.44 -0.11 7.31
CA PRO A 65 -10.36 -1.00 6.62
C PRO A 65 -11.55 -0.23 6.04
N ARG A 66 -12.02 -0.63 4.87
CA ARG A 66 -13.24 -0.07 4.27
C ARG A 66 -14.38 -1.07 4.39
N SER A 67 -15.55 -0.58 4.79
CA SER A 67 -16.79 -1.35 4.89
C SER A 67 -17.61 -1.23 3.62
N TYR A 68 -18.31 -2.28 3.21
CA TYR A 68 -19.04 -2.35 1.95
C TYR A 68 -20.47 -2.84 2.16
N THR A 69 -21.41 -2.36 1.33
CA THR A 69 -22.82 -2.76 1.39
C THR A 69 -23.10 -4.11 0.73
N LEU A 70 -22.16 -4.64 -0.04
CA LEU A 70 -22.27 -5.92 -0.72
C LEU A 70 -22.20 -7.09 0.28
N PRO A 71 -22.89 -8.22 0.02
CA PRO A 71 -22.64 -9.45 0.76
C PRO A 71 -21.17 -9.89 0.65
N ALA A 72 -20.64 -10.54 1.70
CA ALA A 72 -19.21 -10.86 1.78
C ALA A 72 -18.71 -11.71 0.59
N ASP A 73 -19.49 -12.68 0.10
CA ASP A 73 -19.11 -13.50 -1.05
C ASP A 73 -19.09 -12.69 -2.37
N ALA A 74 -20.08 -11.82 -2.55
CA ALA A 74 -20.13 -10.92 -3.70
C ALA A 74 -18.97 -9.90 -3.65
N LEU A 75 -18.65 -9.37 -2.48
CA LEU A 75 -17.49 -8.49 -2.28
C LEU A 75 -16.18 -9.20 -2.58
N PHE A 76 -16.02 -10.46 -2.15
CA PHE A 76 -14.83 -11.24 -2.46
C PHE A 76 -14.66 -11.50 -3.95
N ALA A 77 -15.76 -11.76 -4.67
CA ALA A 77 -15.73 -11.84 -6.14
C ALA A 77 -15.28 -10.51 -6.77
N LYS A 78 -15.74 -9.36 -6.23
CA LYS A 78 -15.30 -8.03 -6.66
C LYS A 78 -13.82 -7.76 -6.36
N VAL A 79 -13.30 -8.25 -5.24
CA VAL A 79 -11.86 -8.17 -4.94
C VAL A 79 -11.05 -8.93 -5.99
N LYS A 80 -11.45 -10.14 -6.35
CA LYS A 80 -10.79 -10.91 -7.43
C LYS A 80 -10.87 -10.19 -8.77
N GLU A 81 -12.03 -9.62 -9.13
CA GLU A 81 -12.21 -8.81 -10.35
C GLU A 81 -11.32 -7.57 -10.36
N ALA A 82 -11.23 -6.84 -9.25
CA ALA A 82 -10.41 -5.66 -9.10
C ALA A 82 -8.92 -5.98 -9.29
N ILE A 83 -8.42 -7.03 -8.62
CA ILE A 83 -7.03 -7.46 -8.74
C ILE A 83 -6.68 -7.87 -10.17
N ALA A 84 -7.58 -8.56 -10.87
CA ALA A 84 -7.36 -8.97 -12.26
C ALA A 84 -7.18 -7.78 -13.23
N ARG A 85 -7.62 -6.58 -12.86
CA ARG A 85 -7.46 -5.34 -13.64
C ARG A 85 -6.19 -4.56 -13.27
N LEU A 86 -5.58 -4.86 -12.12
CA LEU A 86 -4.37 -4.18 -11.67
C LEU A 86 -3.13 -4.68 -12.42
N PRO A 87 -2.32 -3.79 -12.98
CA PRO A 87 -1.11 -4.18 -13.68
C PRO A 87 -0.08 -4.79 -12.73
N ARG A 88 0.54 -5.88 -13.14
CA ARG A 88 1.60 -6.58 -12.40
C ARG A 88 1.16 -7.24 -11.09
N TRP A 89 -0.15 -7.37 -10.86
CA TRP A 89 -0.70 -8.18 -9.79
C TRP A 89 -1.01 -9.58 -10.31
N GLU A 90 -0.68 -10.59 -9.52
CA GLU A 90 -0.94 -12.00 -9.82
C GLU A 90 -1.52 -12.67 -8.58
N ILE A 91 -2.74 -13.19 -8.68
CA ILE A 91 -3.33 -14.00 -7.60
C ILE A 91 -2.63 -15.36 -7.64
N VAL A 92 -1.93 -15.71 -6.56
CA VAL A 92 -1.19 -16.97 -6.44
C VAL A 92 -1.92 -18.01 -5.62
N GLU A 93 -2.83 -17.56 -4.74
CA GLU A 93 -3.70 -18.43 -3.95
C GLU A 93 -5.04 -17.75 -3.68
N SER A 94 -6.15 -18.51 -3.70
CA SER A 94 -7.48 -18.03 -3.30
C SER A 94 -8.17 -19.10 -2.47
N LYS A 95 -8.66 -18.69 -1.29
CA LYS A 95 -9.43 -19.50 -0.35
C LYS A 95 -10.83 -18.92 -0.27
N ASP A 96 -11.74 -19.44 -1.08
CA ASP A 96 -13.08 -18.90 -1.21
C ASP A 96 -13.93 -19.15 0.06
N ASP A 97 -13.69 -20.23 0.78
CA ASP A 97 -14.31 -20.58 2.06
C ASP A 97 -14.03 -19.54 3.16
N THR A 98 -12.80 -19.07 3.25
CA THR A 98 -12.36 -18.04 4.22
C THR A 98 -12.37 -16.64 3.65
N ARG A 99 -12.67 -16.46 2.36
CA ARG A 99 -12.64 -15.18 1.64
C ARG A 99 -11.29 -14.48 1.77
N GLN A 100 -10.23 -15.24 1.67
CA GLN A 100 -8.87 -14.77 1.69
C GLN A 100 -8.15 -15.12 0.39
N LEU A 101 -7.36 -14.18 -0.12
CA LEU A 101 -6.46 -14.46 -1.23
C LEU A 101 -5.06 -13.93 -0.94
N HIS A 102 -4.10 -14.54 -1.61
CA HIS A 102 -2.74 -14.08 -1.66
C HIS A 102 -2.38 -13.70 -3.10
N ALA A 103 -1.85 -12.50 -3.26
CA ALA A 103 -1.36 -11.98 -4.54
C ALA A 103 0.11 -11.57 -4.42
N VAL A 104 0.81 -11.62 -5.55
CA VAL A 104 2.17 -11.10 -5.68
C VAL A 104 2.14 -9.91 -6.62
N VAL A 105 2.71 -8.80 -6.18
CA VAL A 105 2.90 -7.60 -7.01
C VAL A 105 4.35 -7.51 -7.42
N THR A 106 4.60 -7.28 -8.71
CA THR A 106 5.97 -7.14 -9.23
C THR A 106 6.23 -5.68 -9.59
N SER A 107 7.24 -5.04 -8.96
CA SER A 107 7.61 -3.66 -9.26
C SER A 107 8.10 -3.50 -10.70
N GLY A 108 7.88 -2.29 -11.27
CA GLY A 108 8.16 -2.06 -12.70
C GLY A 108 9.65 -2.09 -13.05
N LEU A 109 10.49 -1.38 -12.29
CA LEU A 109 11.89 -1.15 -12.66
C LEU A 109 12.81 -2.29 -12.18
N PHE A 110 12.78 -2.60 -10.89
CA PHE A 110 13.71 -3.56 -10.28
C PHE A 110 13.13 -4.97 -10.17
N ARG A 111 11.86 -5.16 -10.55
CA ARG A 111 11.14 -6.44 -10.49
C ARG A 111 11.13 -7.06 -9.07
N PHE A 112 11.19 -6.22 -8.05
CA PHE A 112 10.98 -6.65 -6.67
C PHE A 112 9.56 -7.20 -6.53
N LYS A 113 9.40 -8.15 -5.63
CA LYS A 113 8.13 -8.80 -5.36
C LYS A 113 7.64 -8.42 -3.98
N ASP A 114 6.38 -8.03 -3.92
CA ASP A 114 5.65 -7.74 -2.70
C ASP A 114 4.52 -8.76 -2.54
N ASP A 115 4.40 -9.31 -1.35
CA ASP A 115 3.34 -10.25 -1.00
C ASP A 115 2.15 -9.47 -0.43
N VAL A 116 0.97 -9.67 -1.02
CA VAL A 116 -0.25 -9.00 -0.60
C VAL A 116 -1.30 -10.03 -0.22
N THR A 117 -1.70 -10.01 1.05
CA THR A 117 -2.84 -10.78 1.55
C THR A 117 -4.05 -9.89 1.64
N VAL A 118 -5.16 -10.31 1.06
CA VAL A 118 -6.45 -9.60 1.10
C VAL A 118 -7.50 -10.52 1.71
N SER A 119 -8.27 -10.00 2.65
CA SER A 119 -9.37 -10.74 3.29
C SER A 119 -10.64 -9.92 3.29
N VAL A 120 -11.78 -10.58 3.04
CA VAL A 120 -13.11 -10.01 3.25
C VAL A 120 -13.67 -10.57 4.55
N VAL A 121 -13.73 -9.71 5.57
CA VAL A 121 -14.10 -10.07 6.92
C VAL A 121 -15.56 -9.69 7.18
N PRO A 122 -16.47 -10.65 7.35
CA PRO A 122 -17.83 -10.35 7.81
C PRO A 122 -17.81 -9.72 9.20
N GLN A 123 -18.60 -8.67 9.40
CA GLN A 123 -18.75 -8.02 10.70
C GLN A 123 -20.09 -8.42 11.33
N PRO A 124 -20.14 -8.76 12.63
CA PRO A 124 -21.38 -9.12 13.32
C PRO A 124 -22.42 -7.99 13.23
N GLY A 125 -23.54 -8.25 12.55
CA GLY A 125 -24.62 -7.26 12.38
C GLY A 125 -24.26 -6.05 11.50
N GLY A 126 -23.11 -6.07 10.83
CA GLY A 126 -22.56 -4.95 10.06
C GLY A 126 -22.23 -5.29 8.62
N LYS A 127 -21.67 -4.30 7.94
CA LYS A 127 -21.15 -4.41 6.58
C LYS A 127 -19.82 -5.15 6.58
N PRO A 128 -19.54 -6.10 5.65
CA PRO A 128 -18.23 -6.73 5.56
C PRO A 128 -17.15 -5.70 5.26
N GLN A 129 -15.95 -5.98 5.75
CA GLN A 129 -14.77 -5.14 5.56
C GLN A 129 -13.74 -5.81 4.67
N VAL A 130 -13.02 -5.01 3.86
CA VAL A 130 -11.82 -5.45 3.19
C VAL A 130 -10.61 -5.06 4.04
N THR A 131 -9.83 -6.06 4.42
CA THR A 131 -8.55 -5.89 5.10
C THR A 131 -7.41 -6.36 4.22
N MET A 132 -6.26 -5.69 4.35
CA MET A 132 -5.08 -5.99 3.55
C MET A 132 -3.82 -5.96 4.39
N ARG A 133 -2.87 -6.80 3.99
CA ARG A 133 -1.49 -6.72 4.46
C ARG A 133 -0.55 -6.90 3.26
N ALA A 134 0.27 -5.88 2.99
CA ALA A 134 1.27 -5.88 1.93
C ALA A 134 2.68 -5.84 2.53
N VAL A 135 3.59 -6.66 2.01
CA VAL A 135 4.95 -6.82 2.55
C VAL A 135 5.95 -6.97 1.42
N SER A 136 6.97 -6.14 1.38
CA SER A 136 8.06 -6.33 0.44
C SER A 136 8.98 -7.46 0.89
N ARG A 137 9.35 -8.34 -0.05
CA ARG A 137 10.28 -9.45 0.21
C ARG A 137 11.71 -9.00 0.50
N VAL A 138 12.07 -7.78 0.10
CA VAL A 138 13.43 -7.24 0.17
C VAL A 138 13.40 -5.79 0.67
N GLY A 139 14.39 -5.45 1.50
CA GLY A 139 14.58 -4.08 1.99
C GLY A 139 14.04 -3.86 3.40
N LYS A 140 14.47 -2.74 4.02
CA LYS A 140 13.96 -2.26 5.32
C LYS A 140 12.85 -1.23 5.16
N GLY A 141 12.92 -0.43 4.11
CA GLY A 141 11.91 0.56 3.74
C GLY A 141 11.51 0.34 2.28
N ASP A 142 10.25 0.65 1.96
CA ASP A 142 9.65 0.44 0.64
C ASP A 142 9.27 1.74 -0.09
N LEU A 143 9.63 2.89 0.50
CA LEU A 143 9.28 4.23 0.00
C LEU A 143 7.75 4.43 -0.15
N GLY A 144 6.95 3.69 0.65
CA GLY A 144 5.49 3.73 0.63
C GLY A 144 4.85 2.89 -0.48
N THR A 145 5.59 2.03 -1.14
CA THR A 145 5.06 1.16 -2.22
C THR A 145 3.94 0.25 -1.72
N ASN A 146 4.09 -0.36 -0.53
CA ASN A 146 3.04 -1.20 0.03
C ASN A 146 1.78 -0.40 0.41
N THR A 147 1.94 0.84 0.89
CA THR A 147 0.79 1.75 1.09
C THR A 147 0.10 2.04 -0.25
N ARG A 148 0.86 2.24 -1.32
CA ARG A 148 0.29 2.43 -2.66
C ARG A 148 -0.48 1.19 -3.13
N HIS A 149 -0.03 -0.02 -2.85
CA HIS A 149 -0.77 -1.25 -3.18
C HIS A 149 -2.13 -1.30 -2.48
N VAL A 150 -2.23 -0.86 -1.21
CA VAL A 150 -3.52 -0.76 -0.52
C VAL A 150 -4.45 0.24 -1.23
N MET A 151 -3.93 1.41 -1.59
CA MET A 151 -4.70 2.43 -2.30
C MET A 151 -5.14 1.94 -3.68
N ASP A 152 -4.24 1.32 -4.45
CA ASP A 152 -4.54 0.78 -5.79
C ASP A 152 -5.70 -0.22 -5.76
N LEU A 153 -5.74 -1.11 -4.78
CA LEU A 153 -6.84 -2.05 -4.67
C LEU A 153 -8.15 -1.34 -4.29
N TYR A 154 -8.13 -0.39 -3.37
CA TYR A 154 -9.33 0.37 -3.04
C TYR A 154 -9.85 1.17 -4.23
N ASP A 155 -8.96 1.80 -5.01
CA ASP A 155 -9.34 2.51 -6.23
C ASP A 155 -9.91 1.55 -7.29
N ALA A 156 -9.32 0.36 -7.43
CA ALA A 156 -9.81 -0.67 -8.35
C ALA A 156 -11.18 -1.24 -7.93
N LEU A 157 -11.44 -1.39 -6.63
CA LEU A 157 -12.75 -1.80 -6.11
C LEU A 157 -13.84 -0.79 -6.47
N GLU A 158 -13.57 0.52 -6.34
CA GLU A 158 -14.49 1.57 -6.79
C GLU A 158 -14.80 1.44 -8.30
N GLN A 159 -13.79 1.16 -9.13
CA GLN A 159 -13.95 1.01 -10.57
C GLN A 159 -14.75 -0.23 -10.98
N VAL A 160 -14.80 -1.28 -10.17
CA VAL A 160 -15.65 -2.46 -10.39
C VAL A 160 -17.02 -2.35 -9.71
N GLY A 161 -17.36 -1.17 -9.19
CA GLY A 161 -18.66 -0.86 -8.61
C GLY A 161 -18.82 -1.34 -7.16
N ALA A 162 -17.72 -1.61 -6.46
CA ALA A 162 -17.73 -1.85 -5.03
C ALA A 162 -17.32 -0.57 -4.30
N HIS A 163 -18.31 0.17 -3.80
CA HIS A 163 -18.07 1.45 -3.10
C HIS A 163 -17.87 1.20 -1.61
N GLY A 164 -16.68 1.56 -1.13
CA GLY A 164 -16.28 1.39 0.26
C GLY A 164 -16.45 2.68 1.09
N GLU A 165 -16.82 2.50 2.35
CA GLU A 165 -16.90 3.58 3.33
C GLU A 165 -15.85 3.36 4.42
N VAL A 166 -15.10 4.40 4.76
CA VAL A 166 -14.24 4.38 5.95
C VAL A 166 -15.11 4.67 7.16
N GLU A 167 -15.09 3.80 8.16
CA GLU A 167 -15.82 4.05 9.40
C GLU A 167 -15.31 5.33 10.06
N ARG A 168 -16.20 6.32 10.23
CA ARG A 168 -15.86 7.55 10.95
C ARG A 168 -15.72 7.17 12.42
N MET A 169 -14.55 7.39 12.99
CA MET A 169 -14.38 7.32 14.42
C MET A 169 -15.43 8.26 15.07
N SER A 170 -16.43 7.66 15.71
CA SER A 170 -17.33 8.40 16.58
C SER A 170 -16.48 9.03 17.68
N SER A 171 -16.32 10.35 17.66
CA SER A 171 -15.74 11.12 18.75
C SER A 171 -16.66 10.95 19.97
N ARG A 172 -16.29 10.07 20.89
CA ARG A 172 -16.82 10.04 22.25
C ARG A 172 -15.96 10.89 23.15
#